data_0c1995bb8118cb9fb8c033b946dd6729
#
_entry.id   0c1995bb8118cb9fb8c033b946dd6729
#
_cell.length_a   1.000
_cell.length_b   1.000
_cell.length_c   1.000
_cell.angle_alpha   90.00
_cell.angle_beta   90.00
_cell.angle_gamma   90.00
#
_symmetry.space_group_name_H-M   'P 1'
#
loop_
_entity.id
_entity.type
_entity.pdbx_description
1 polymer ?
#
loop_
_entity_poly.entity_id
_entity_poly.type
_entity_poly.pdbx_seq_one_letter_code
_entity_poly.pdbx_strand_id
1 'polypeptide(L)'
;MERSLRNVLVVSLGFLLLFTAYGGLQNLQSSLYSKEGLGVTARQSSLYSKEGLGVTALSTLYGGMLLSSMFLPPLLIQKLGCKWTIVLSMCCYVAFSLGNFHASWYTLVPTSILLGLGAAPLWSAQGTYLTVTGNRHAEGTGQAGKDVVNQYFGIFFLIFQSSGVWGNLISSLVFGQKPTQGTIPEQQLLSCGARDCLMATAPANSTNRPSQELIYTLLGIYTGSGVLAVLLTAVFLEPVKDAQQKSEGEKKAPPFWSTLLSTFKLFRDKRLRLLVLLPLYSGFEQAFLAGDYTRSYTTCALGIQFVGYVMICFAAVNALCSVLYGKLSKFTGRTALFALGAVTHLSCIIALLLWKPHPSQLPLFFVFSGLWGMADAVWQTQNNALFGVLFEKNKEAAFATYRLWEALGFVVAFGYSTFLCVSVKLYILLAILSLAMAAYGTVEYLEARKAARPLAPGQPRLREAEETQTKM
;
A
#
# COMPACT_ATOMS: atom_id res chain seq x y z
N MET A 1 16.29 -3.84 -28.87
CA MET A 1 15.72 -4.14 -27.56
C MET A 1 14.88 -5.38 -27.67
N GLU A 2 15.11 -6.35 -26.85
CA GLU A 2 14.43 -7.63 -26.90
C GLU A 2 12.93 -7.46 -26.64
N ARG A 3 12.09 -8.22 -27.34
CA ARG A 3 10.62 -8.06 -27.32
C ARG A 3 10.03 -8.23 -25.90
N SER A 4 10.55 -9.18 -25.15
CA SER A 4 10.15 -9.44 -23.77
C SER A 4 10.49 -8.27 -22.84
N LEU A 5 11.71 -7.74 -22.93
CA LEU A 5 12.15 -6.60 -22.13
C LEU A 5 11.34 -5.33 -22.45
N ARG A 6 11.01 -5.11 -23.74
CA ARG A 6 10.14 -4.01 -24.13
C ARG A 6 8.78 -4.08 -23.44
N ASN A 7 8.16 -5.25 -23.41
CA ASN A 7 6.87 -5.45 -22.77
C ASN A 7 6.94 -5.22 -21.23
N VAL A 8 8.03 -5.66 -20.58
CA VAL A 8 8.26 -5.39 -19.15
C VAL A 8 8.38 -3.89 -18.90
N LEU A 9 9.13 -3.17 -19.75
CA LEU A 9 9.28 -1.71 -19.63
C LEU A 9 7.96 -0.98 -19.86
N VAL A 10 7.15 -1.40 -20.84
CA VAL A 10 5.82 -0.79 -21.10
C VAL A 10 4.91 -0.94 -19.89
N VAL A 11 4.81 -2.13 -19.30
CA VAL A 11 4.02 -2.35 -18.07
C VAL A 11 4.56 -1.49 -16.93
N SER A 12 5.88 -1.48 -16.73
CA SER A 12 6.52 -0.73 -15.66
C SER A 12 6.27 0.78 -15.77
N LEU A 13 6.39 1.33 -16.99
CA LEU A 13 6.12 2.75 -17.25
C LEU A 13 4.64 3.09 -17.11
N GLY A 14 3.74 2.19 -17.54
CA GLY A 14 2.31 2.34 -17.34
C GLY A 14 1.94 2.43 -15.84
N PHE A 15 2.49 1.55 -15.04
CA PHE A 15 2.32 1.58 -13.58
C PHE A 15 2.98 2.81 -12.95
N LEU A 16 4.17 3.21 -13.40
CA LEU A 16 4.82 4.44 -12.96
C LEU A 16 3.91 5.65 -13.14
N LEU A 17 3.37 5.84 -14.34
CA LEU A 17 2.50 6.97 -14.65
C LEU A 17 1.18 6.91 -13.87
N LEU A 18 0.58 5.73 -13.74
CA LEU A 18 -0.68 5.54 -13.01
C LEU A 18 -0.51 5.83 -11.52
N PHE A 19 0.52 5.29 -10.90
CA PHE A 19 0.76 5.42 -9.46
C PHE A 19 1.44 6.74 -9.08
N THR A 20 2.07 7.44 -10.00
CA THR A 20 2.44 8.85 -9.83
C THR A 20 1.19 9.68 -9.52
N ALA A 21 0.10 9.47 -10.25
CA ALA A 21 -1.17 10.12 -10.00
C ALA A 21 -1.84 9.63 -8.71
N TYR A 22 -2.04 8.32 -8.60
CA TYR A 22 -2.79 7.74 -7.48
C TYR A 22 -2.07 7.90 -6.13
N GLY A 23 -0.77 7.62 -6.08
CA GLY A 23 0.01 7.71 -4.83
C GLY A 23 0.06 9.14 -4.28
N GLY A 24 0.27 10.13 -5.14
CA GLY A 24 0.23 11.54 -4.75
C GLY A 24 -1.16 11.96 -4.26
N LEU A 25 -2.21 11.54 -4.97
CA LEU A 25 -3.58 11.86 -4.61
C LEU A 25 -4.03 11.18 -3.31
N GLN A 26 -3.65 9.91 -3.09
CA GLN A 26 -3.95 9.19 -1.86
C GLN A 26 -3.42 9.90 -0.61
N ASN A 27 -2.18 10.39 -0.66
CA ASN A 27 -1.56 11.08 0.46
C ASN A 27 -2.19 12.44 0.77
N LEU A 28 -2.92 13.01 -0.18
CA LEU A 28 -3.58 14.30 -0.06
C LEU A 28 -5.07 14.19 0.31
N GLN A 29 -5.70 13.03 0.16
CA GLN A 29 -7.14 12.85 0.34
C GLN A 29 -7.64 13.35 1.70
N SER A 30 -6.95 13.02 2.78
CA SER A 30 -7.31 13.44 4.12
C SER A 30 -7.19 14.95 4.34
N SER A 31 -6.22 15.59 3.66
CA SER A 31 -5.95 17.03 3.77
C SER A 31 -6.82 17.87 2.84
N LEU A 32 -7.10 17.37 1.62
CA LEU A 32 -7.93 18.10 0.65
C LEU A 32 -9.41 18.16 1.05
N TYR A 33 -9.90 17.12 1.70
CA TYR A 33 -11.32 16.90 2.00
C TYR A 33 -11.60 16.75 3.50
N SER A 34 -10.81 17.42 4.34
CA SER A 34 -11.06 17.57 5.77
C SER A 34 -12.07 18.73 6.03
N LYS A 35 -12.66 18.75 7.24
CA LYS A 35 -13.54 19.86 7.69
C LYS A 35 -12.94 21.24 7.46
N GLU A 36 -11.67 21.37 7.75
CA GLU A 36 -10.93 22.64 7.70
C GLU A 36 -10.68 23.12 6.27
N GLY A 37 -10.72 22.21 5.28
CA GLY A 37 -10.51 22.52 3.88
C GLY A 37 -11.70 23.14 3.14
N LEU A 38 -12.85 23.21 3.77
CA LEU A 38 -14.10 23.70 3.16
C LEU A 38 -14.52 25.03 3.79
N GLY A 39 -13.89 26.11 3.38
CA GLY A 39 -14.43 27.45 3.57
C GLY A 39 -15.84 27.51 2.97
N VAL A 40 -16.83 27.30 3.79
CA VAL A 40 -18.24 27.24 3.39
C VAL A 40 -18.87 28.60 3.59
N THR A 41 -19.52 29.07 2.57
CA THR A 41 -20.79 29.76 2.76
C THR A 41 -21.77 28.76 3.39
N ALA A 42 -21.71 28.65 4.70
CA ALA A 42 -22.59 27.80 5.49
C ALA A 42 -23.98 28.41 5.49
N ARG A 43 -24.85 27.95 4.62
CA ARG A 43 -26.31 27.99 4.82
C ARG A 43 -27.02 27.09 3.82
N GLN A 44 -26.81 25.76 3.94
CA GLN A 44 -27.87 24.83 3.49
C GLN A 44 -27.53 23.39 3.88
N SER A 45 -28.36 22.85 4.75
CA SER A 45 -28.64 21.44 5.03
C SER A 45 -27.48 20.58 5.58
N SER A 46 -27.68 20.09 6.77
CA SER A 46 -26.90 19.12 7.55
C SER A 46 -26.66 17.73 6.89
N LEU A 47 -27.09 17.54 5.66
CA LEU A 47 -26.94 16.28 4.89
C LEU A 47 -25.72 16.28 3.94
N TYR A 48 -25.00 17.40 3.79
CA TYR A 48 -23.93 17.54 2.77
C TYR A 48 -22.60 18.01 3.36
N SER A 49 -22.33 17.70 4.62
CA SER A 49 -21.02 17.97 5.19
C SER A 49 -19.99 17.08 4.51
N LYS A 50 -19.00 17.67 3.84
CA LYS A 50 -17.88 16.95 3.20
C LYS A 50 -16.86 16.45 4.22
N GLU A 51 -17.26 16.41 5.49
CA GLU A 51 -16.42 16.01 6.61
C GLU A 51 -15.94 14.57 6.45
N GLY A 52 -14.63 14.39 6.39
CA GLY A 52 -14.03 13.07 6.27
C GLY A 52 -14.30 12.35 4.95
N LEU A 53 -14.77 13.04 3.91
CA LEU A 53 -15.02 12.45 2.60
C LEU A 53 -13.78 11.75 2.06
N GLY A 54 -12.59 12.35 2.18
CA GLY A 54 -11.35 11.77 1.67
C GLY A 54 -10.97 10.44 2.32
N VAL A 55 -11.03 10.36 3.64
CA VAL A 55 -10.71 9.11 4.37
C VAL A 55 -11.81 8.07 4.23
N THR A 56 -13.07 8.47 4.13
CA THR A 56 -14.19 7.57 3.82
C THR A 56 -14.06 6.99 2.41
N ALA A 57 -13.67 7.81 1.44
CA ALA A 57 -13.37 7.36 0.09
C ALA A 57 -12.25 6.29 0.08
N LEU A 58 -11.16 6.51 0.83
CA LEU A 58 -10.10 5.52 0.97
C LEU A 58 -10.58 4.24 1.67
N SER A 59 -11.41 4.34 2.70
CA SER A 59 -11.99 3.17 3.36
C SER A 59 -12.86 2.34 2.39
N THR A 60 -13.72 2.99 1.61
CA THR A 60 -14.58 2.32 0.62
C THR A 60 -13.77 1.73 -0.54
N LEU A 61 -12.67 2.37 -0.93
CA LEU A 61 -11.72 1.85 -1.91
C LEU A 61 -11.12 0.52 -1.46
N TYR A 62 -10.54 0.49 -0.27
CA TYR A 62 -9.96 -0.74 0.26
C TYR A 62 -11.02 -1.80 0.58
N GLY A 63 -12.23 -1.41 0.96
CA GLY A 63 -13.37 -2.31 1.06
C GLY A 63 -13.72 -2.97 -0.27
N GLY A 64 -13.78 -2.19 -1.34
CA GLY A 64 -13.95 -2.69 -2.71
C GLY A 64 -12.82 -3.64 -3.14
N MET A 65 -11.57 -3.30 -2.83
CA MET A 65 -10.41 -4.15 -3.11
C MET A 65 -10.49 -5.48 -2.36
N LEU A 66 -10.88 -5.45 -1.10
CA LEU A 66 -11.05 -6.65 -0.27
C LEU A 66 -12.11 -7.59 -0.88
N LEU A 67 -13.25 -7.06 -1.28
CA LEU A 67 -14.31 -7.85 -1.92
C LEU A 67 -13.88 -8.39 -3.28
N SER A 68 -13.24 -7.57 -4.11
CA SER A 68 -12.84 -7.97 -5.47
C SER A 68 -11.70 -9.00 -5.48
N SER A 69 -10.79 -8.94 -4.51
CA SER A 69 -9.59 -9.79 -4.49
C SER A 69 -9.89 -11.29 -4.49
N MET A 70 -11.07 -11.67 -4.01
CA MET A 70 -11.45 -13.06 -3.86
C MET A 70 -11.88 -13.75 -5.17
N PHE A 71 -12.47 -13.01 -6.12
CA PHE A 71 -13.08 -13.62 -7.30
C PHE A 71 -12.87 -12.87 -8.61
N LEU A 72 -12.69 -11.56 -8.56
CA LEU A 72 -12.67 -10.74 -9.78
C LEU A 72 -11.39 -10.92 -10.63
N PRO A 73 -10.17 -11.03 -10.06
CA PRO A 73 -8.95 -11.17 -10.84
C PRO A 73 -8.95 -12.39 -11.77
N PRO A 74 -9.17 -13.63 -11.29
CA PRO A 74 -9.16 -14.80 -12.16
C PRO A 74 -10.25 -14.72 -13.24
N LEU A 75 -11.41 -14.19 -12.90
CA LEU A 75 -12.52 -14.06 -13.84
C LEU A 75 -12.17 -13.12 -15.02
N LEU A 76 -11.58 -11.96 -14.71
CA LEU A 76 -11.21 -10.98 -15.73
C LEU A 76 -10.02 -11.46 -16.56
N ILE A 77 -8.99 -12.02 -15.92
CA ILE A 77 -7.81 -12.54 -16.63
C ILE A 77 -8.21 -13.67 -17.58
N GLN A 78 -9.11 -14.56 -17.17
CA GLN A 78 -9.58 -15.66 -18.00
C GLN A 78 -10.40 -15.18 -19.20
N LYS A 79 -11.26 -14.16 -19.03
CA LYS A 79 -12.14 -13.66 -20.10
C LYS A 79 -11.46 -12.65 -21.03
N LEU A 80 -10.68 -11.73 -20.48
CA LEU A 80 -10.09 -10.61 -21.20
C LEU A 80 -8.60 -10.78 -21.50
N GLY A 81 -7.93 -11.69 -20.80
CA GLY A 81 -6.46 -11.79 -20.78
C GLY A 81 -5.80 -10.71 -19.93
N CYS A 82 -4.52 -10.89 -19.64
CA CYS A 82 -3.77 -9.97 -18.75
C CYS A 82 -3.74 -8.52 -19.25
N LYS A 83 -3.48 -8.32 -20.55
CA LYS A 83 -3.38 -6.96 -21.14
C LYS A 83 -4.65 -6.14 -20.90
N TRP A 84 -5.79 -6.65 -21.32
CA TRP A 84 -7.05 -5.92 -21.25
C TRP A 84 -7.59 -5.80 -19.82
N THR A 85 -7.28 -6.75 -18.97
CA THR A 85 -7.54 -6.63 -17.52
C THR A 85 -6.75 -5.46 -16.92
N ILE A 86 -5.47 -5.31 -17.27
CA ILE A 86 -4.64 -4.18 -16.83
C ILE A 86 -5.23 -2.85 -17.34
N VAL A 87 -5.56 -2.76 -18.64
CA VAL A 87 -6.12 -1.54 -19.25
C VAL A 87 -7.44 -1.14 -18.60
N LEU A 88 -8.37 -2.09 -18.43
CA LEU A 88 -9.66 -1.84 -17.79
C LEU A 88 -9.49 -1.36 -16.34
N SER A 89 -8.60 -2.01 -15.60
CA SER A 89 -8.29 -1.62 -14.23
C SER A 89 -7.67 -0.23 -14.14
N MET A 90 -6.78 0.13 -15.06
CA MET A 90 -6.21 1.49 -15.14
C MET A 90 -7.30 2.54 -15.41
N CYS A 91 -8.32 2.22 -16.20
CA CYS A 91 -9.48 3.11 -16.41
C CYS A 91 -10.23 3.38 -15.09
N CYS A 92 -10.31 2.41 -14.16
CA CYS A 92 -10.90 2.63 -12.85
C CYS A 92 -10.12 3.67 -12.03
N TYR A 93 -8.80 3.68 -12.12
CA TYR A 93 -7.96 4.69 -11.47
C TYR A 93 -8.17 6.08 -12.07
N VAL A 94 -8.30 6.17 -13.39
CA VAL A 94 -8.63 7.44 -14.08
C VAL A 94 -10.00 7.95 -13.65
N ALA A 95 -11.00 7.07 -13.55
CA ALA A 95 -12.34 7.43 -13.07
C ALA A 95 -12.30 8.00 -11.64
N PHE A 96 -11.47 7.45 -10.75
CA PHE A 96 -11.26 8.00 -9.41
C PHE A 96 -10.63 9.39 -9.45
N SER A 97 -9.62 9.63 -10.28
CA SER A 97 -9.03 10.96 -10.48
C SER A 97 -10.09 11.96 -10.98
N LEU A 98 -10.92 11.57 -11.92
CA LEU A 98 -12.02 12.40 -12.43
C LEU A 98 -13.07 12.71 -11.35
N GLY A 99 -13.38 11.74 -10.49
CA GLY A 99 -14.28 11.93 -9.35
C GLY A 99 -13.84 13.01 -8.37
N ASN A 100 -12.53 13.27 -8.30
CA ASN A 100 -11.96 14.31 -7.45
C ASN A 100 -12.17 15.74 -7.97
N PHE A 101 -12.44 15.94 -9.26
CA PHE A 101 -12.74 17.29 -9.81
C PHE A 101 -14.02 17.88 -9.22
N HIS A 102 -15.00 17.04 -8.97
CA HIS A 102 -16.22 17.42 -8.28
C HIS A 102 -16.43 16.52 -7.06
N ALA A 103 -15.57 16.69 -6.06
CA ALA A 103 -15.59 15.85 -4.87
C ALA A 103 -16.89 16.01 -4.08
N SER A 104 -17.71 14.97 -4.12
CA SER A 104 -18.96 14.82 -3.38
C SER A 104 -19.14 13.36 -2.97
N TRP A 105 -20.06 13.11 -2.05
CA TRP A 105 -20.40 11.74 -1.66
C TRP A 105 -20.85 10.88 -2.86
N TYR A 106 -21.57 11.51 -3.80
CA TYR A 106 -22.12 10.82 -4.98
C TYR A 106 -21.13 10.58 -6.11
N THR A 107 -20.01 11.29 -6.13
CA THR A 107 -18.95 11.13 -7.14
C THR A 107 -17.76 10.37 -6.60
N LEU A 108 -17.25 10.76 -5.44
CA LEU A 108 -15.99 10.24 -4.90
C LEU A 108 -16.17 8.82 -4.31
N VAL A 109 -17.24 8.55 -3.60
CA VAL A 109 -17.47 7.21 -3.03
C VAL A 109 -17.70 6.15 -4.10
N PRO A 110 -18.59 6.33 -5.12
CA PRO A 110 -18.73 5.35 -6.17
C PRO A 110 -17.45 5.12 -6.98
N THR A 111 -16.70 6.18 -7.31
CA THR A 111 -15.43 6.05 -8.04
C THR A 111 -14.34 5.38 -7.18
N SER A 112 -14.38 5.56 -5.86
CA SER A 112 -13.48 4.85 -4.92
C SER A 112 -13.79 3.36 -4.87
N ILE A 113 -15.06 2.98 -4.83
CA ILE A 113 -15.48 1.58 -4.89
C ILE A 113 -15.04 0.96 -6.23
N LEU A 114 -15.27 1.67 -7.34
CA LEU A 114 -14.85 1.24 -8.67
C LEU A 114 -13.35 1.03 -8.75
N LEU A 115 -12.56 1.95 -8.20
CA LEU A 115 -11.11 1.81 -8.10
C LEU A 115 -10.72 0.58 -7.27
N GLY A 116 -11.36 0.36 -6.12
CA GLY A 116 -11.13 -0.82 -5.30
C GLY A 116 -11.39 -2.13 -6.05
N LEU A 117 -12.49 -2.18 -6.81
CA LEU A 117 -12.82 -3.33 -7.66
C LEU A 117 -11.77 -3.57 -8.75
N GLY A 118 -11.17 -2.52 -9.31
CA GLY A 118 -10.13 -2.62 -10.33
C GLY A 118 -8.73 -2.89 -9.78
N ALA A 119 -8.45 -2.54 -8.52
CA ALA A 119 -7.10 -2.62 -7.96
C ALA A 119 -6.58 -4.06 -7.83
N ALA A 120 -7.38 -4.99 -7.33
CA ALA A 120 -6.98 -6.38 -7.20
C ALA A 120 -6.73 -7.06 -8.56
N PRO A 121 -7.59 -6.92 -9.57
CA PRO A 121 -7.30 -7.41 -10.92
C PRO A 121 -6.05 -6.79 -11.54
N LEU A 122 -5.77 -5.51 -11.31
CA LEU A 122 -4.58 -4.82 -11.83
C LEU A 122 -3.30 -5.53 -11.40
N TRP A 123 -3.15 -5.75 -10.09
CA TRP A 123 -1.95 -6.38 -9.53
C TRP A 123 -1.82 -7.85 -9.90
N SER A 124 -2.94 -8.58 -9.93
CA SER A 124 -2.93 -9.98 -10.31
C SER A 124 -2.59 -10.17 -11.79
N ALA A 125 -3.15 -9.37 -12.66
CA ALA A 125 -2.86 -9.42 -14.10
C ALA A 125 -1.41 -9.00 -14.41
N GLN A 126 -0.88 -8.00 -13.71
CA GLN A 126 0.53 -7.59 -13.82
C GLN A 126 1.46 -8.72 -13.40
N GLY A 127 1.23 -9.34 -12.25
CA GLY A 127 2.06 -10.46 -11.76
C GLY A 127 2.04 -11.65 -12.73
N THR A 128 0.87 -12.03 -13.22
CA THR A 128 0.71 -13.08 -14.24
C THR A 128 1.42 -12.71 -15.55
N TYR A 129 1.24 -11.47 -16.01
CA TYR A 129 1.87 -11.01 -17.25
C TYR A 129 3.41 -11.10 -17.20
N LEU A 130 4.02 -10.62 -16.12
CA LEU A 130 5.48 -10.67 -15.95
C LEU A 130 5.99 -12.10 -15.83
N THR A 131 5.26 -12.97 -15.11
CA THR A 131 5.62 -14.38 -14.95
C THR A 131 5.59 -15.10 -16.29
N VAL A 132 4.53 -14.96 -17.07
CA VAL A 132 4.40 -15.62 -18.38
C VAL A 132 5.46 -15.08 -19.36
N THR A 133 5.67 -13.77 -19.39
CA THR A 133 6.70 -13.15 -20.25
C THR A 133 8.10 -13.62 -19.88
N GLY A 134 8.41 -13.72 -18.57
CA GLY A 134 9.70 -14.21 -18.09
C GLY A 134 9.94 -15.67 -18.40
N ASN A 135 8.95 -16.54 -18.20
CA ASN A 135 9.07 -17.97 -18.53
C ASN A 135 9.28 -18.19 -20.04
N ARG A 136 8.55 -17.49 -20.90
CA ARG A 136 8.75 -17.56 -22.36
C ARG A 136 10.14 -17.12 -22.79
N HIS A 137 10.65 -16.06 -22.18
CA HIS A 137 12.00 -15.60 -22.46
C HIS A 137 13.02 -16.66 -22.04
N ALA A 138 12.87 -17.23 -20.85
CA ALA A 138 13.74 -18.27 -20.33
C ALA A 138 13.76 -19.53 -21.23
N GLU A 139 12.60 -19.97 -21.70
CA GLU A 139 12.49 -21.08 -22.67
C GLU A 139 13.24 -20.78 -23.97
N GLY A 140 13.17 -19.56 -24.50
CA GLY A 140 13.85 -19.14 -25.71
C GLY A 140 15.37 -18.99 -25.58
N THR A 141 15.88 -18.76 -24.36
CA THR A 141 17.30 -18.49 -24.07
C THR A 141 18.01 -19.60 -23.31
N GLY A 142 17.28 -20.67 -22.92
CA GLY A 142 17.84 -21.77 -22.15
C GLY A 142 18.21 -21.39 -20.69
N GLN A 143 17.66 -20.31 -20.18
CA GLN A 143 17.87 -19.84 -18.80
C GLN A 143 16.83 -20.45 -17.84
N ALA A 144 17.12 -20.43 -16.54
CA ALA A 144 16.15 -20.84 -15.55
C ALA A 144 14.98 -19.84 -15.47
N GLY A 145 13.75 -20.32 -15.67
CA GLY A 145 12.54 -19.46 -15.67
C GLY A 145 12.41 -18.61 -14.41
N LYS A 146 12.74 -19.18 -13.25
CA LYS A 146 12.71 -18.48 -11.95
C LYS A 146 13.62 -17.25 -11.93
N ASP A 147 14.81 -17.32 -12.51
CA ASP A 147 15.79 -16.23 -12.48
C ASP A 147 15.36 -15.09 -13.39
N VAL A 148 14.86 -15.41 -14.58
CA VAL A 148 14.34 -14.40 -15.51
C VAL A 148 13.10 -13.71 -14.96
N VAL A 149 12.18 -14.46 -14.37
CA VAL A 149 10.97 -13.90 -13.74
C VAL A 149 11.36 -12.97 -12.59
N ASN A 150 12.29 -13.38 -11.72
CA ASN A 150 12.79 -12.53 -10.63
C ASN A 150 13.46 -11.25 -11.16
N GLN A 151 14.23 -11.35 -12.24
CA GLN A 151 14.84 -10.18 -12.89
C GLN A 151 13.78 -9.22 -13.42
N TYR A 152 12.72 -9.71 -14.06
CA TYR A 152 11.65 -8.89 -14.61
C TYR A 152 10.83 -8.20 -13.51
N PHE A 153 10.53 -8.90 -12.42
CA PHE A 153 9.94 -8.27 -11.23
C PHE A 153 10.87 -7.21 -10.63
N GLY A 154 12.17 -7.48 -10.58
CA GLY A 154 13.17 -6.50 -10.10
C GLY A 154 13.14 -5.20 -10.91
N ILE A 155 13.14 -5.29 -12.24
CA ILE A 155 13.05 -4.13 -13.15
C ILE A 155 11.71 -3.40 -12.93
N PHE A 156 10.61 -4.15 -12.86
CA PHE A 156 9.30 -3.57 -12.62
C PHE A 156 9.25 -2.79 -11.31
N PHE A 157 9.64 -3.39 -10.21
CA PHE A 157 9.57 -2.72 -8.91
C PHE A 157 10.53 -1.54 -8.79
N LEU A 158 11.71 -1.60 -9.41
CA LEU A 158 12.63 -0.46 -9.44
C LEU A 158 11.98 0.78 -10.08
N ILE A 159 11.33 0.59 -11.23
CA ILE A 159 10.64 1.67 -11.94
C ILE A 159 9.39 2.11 -11.17
N PHE A 160 8.56 1.16 -10.75
CA PHE A 160 7.32 1.40 -10.04
C PHE A 160 7.52 2.18 -8.72
N GLN A 161 8.51 1.81 -7.91
CA GLN A 161 8.77 2.48 -6.63
C GLN A 161 9.12 3.96 -6.78
N SER A 162 9.69 4.36 -7.92
CA SER A 162 9.96 5.78 -8.18
C SER A 162 8.68 6.62 -8.30
N SER A 163 7.52 6.00 -8.53
CA SER A 163 6.24 6.72 -8.62
C SER A 163 5.90 7.50 -7.34
N GLY A 164 6.26 6.96 -6.18
CA GLY A 164 6.06 7.62 -4.89
C GLY A 164 6.85 8.93 -4.76
N VAL A 165 8.01 9.02 -5.42
CA VAL A 165 8.79 10.27 -5.46
C VAL A 165 8.13 11.27 -6.40
N TRP A 166 7.85 10.88 -7.64
CA TRP A 166 7.31 11.78 -8.66
C TRP A 166 5.93 12.33 -8.30
N GLY A 167 5.02 11.47 -7.83
CA GLY A 167 3.66 11.89 -7.46
C GLY A 167 3.64 12.91 -6.33
N ASN A 168 4.43 12.67 -5.29
CA ASN A 168 4.51 13.59 -4.15
C ASN A 168 5.28 14.87 -4.48
N LEU A 169 6.30 14.80 -5.35
CA LEU A 169 7.02 15.99 -5.82
C LEU A 169 6.10 16.92 -6.62
N ILE A 170 5.31 16.38 -7.54
CA ILE A 170 4.35 17.16 -8.32
C ILE A 170 3.37 17.89 -7.41
N SER A 171 2.79 17.23 -6.40
CA SER A 171 1.86 17.88 -5.48
C SER A 171 2.51 19.02 -4.70
N SER A 172 3.72 18.81 -4.21
CA SER A 172 4.43 19.85 -3.44
C SER A 172 4.83 21.04 -4.32
N LEU A 173 5.25 20.82 -5.55
CA LEU A 173 5.58 21.90 -6.48
C LEU A 173 4.35 22.69 -6.91
N VAL A 174 3.21 22.03 -7.16
CA VAL A 174 1.97 22.72 -7.53
C VAL A 174 1.46 23.58 -6.37
N PHE A 175 1.38 23.02 -5.17
CA PHE A 175 0.89 23.78 -4.00
C PHE A 175 1.90 24.82 -3.50
N GLY A 176 3.19 24.63 -3.77
CA GLY A 176 4.23 25.59 -3.44
C GLY A 176 4.23 26.86 -4.30
N GLN A 177 3.52 26.89 -5.45
CA GLN A 177 3.44 28.09 -6.30
C GLN A 177 2.72 29.27 -5.63
N LYS A 178 1.72 28.99 -4.79
CA LYS A 178 1.04 29.97 -3.97
C LYS A 178 1.03 29.44 -2.54
N PRO A 179 2.16 29.54 -1.81
CA PRO A 179 2.18 29.09 -0.42
C PRO A 179 1.14 29.89 0.35
N THR A 180 0.46 29.19 1.24
CA THR A 180 -0.55 29.80 2.11
C THR A 180 0.14 30.90 2.92
N GLN A 181 -0.09 32.16 2.53
CA GLN A 181 0.50 33.33 3.19
C GLN A 181 -0.27 33.60 4.49
N GLY A 182 0.28 33.14 5.57
CA GLY A 182 -0.20 33.42 6.91
C GLY A 182 0.58 32.63 7.93
N THR A 183 1.10 33.27 8.95
CA THR A 183 1.53 32.59 10.16
C THR A 183 0.32 31.82 10.71
N ILE A 184 0.43 30.49 10.80
CA ILE A 184 -0.62 29.66 11.39
C ILE A 184 -0.85 30.17 12.82
N PRO A 185 -2.09 30.49 13.19
CA PRO A 185 -2.37 31.02 14.53
C PRO A 185 -1.91 30.02 15.60
N GLU A 186 -1.31 30.53 16.66
CA GLU A 186 -0.78 29.70 17.74
C GLU A 186 -1.87 28.82 18.39
N GLN A 187 -3.09 29.29 18.43
CA GLN A 187 -4.25 28.50 18.86
C GLN A 187 -4.54 27.29 17.97
N GLN A 188 -4.33 27.41 16.66
CA GLN A 188 -4.48 26.29 15.72
C GLN A 188 -3.35 25.26 15.91
N LEU A 189 -2.12 25.73 16.17
CA LEU A 189 -0.99 24.83 16.45
C LEU A 189 -1.19 24.00 17.71
N LEU A 190 -1.91 24.51 18.71
CA LEU A 190 -2.25 23.78 19.93
C LEU A 190 -3.20 22.59 19.69
N SER A 191 -3.98 22.62 18.62
CA SER A 191 -4.89 21.53 18.24
C SER A 191 -4.25 20.52 17.28
N CYS A 192 -3.03 20.77 16.80
CA CYS A 192 -2.32 19.85 15.89
C CYS A 192 -1.75 18.62 16.60
N GLY A 193 -1.46 17.59 15.82
CA GLY A 193 -0.82 16.36 16.27
C GLY A 193 -1.77 15.44 17.04
N ALA A 194 -1.31 14.85 18.13
CA ALA A 194 -2.10 13.90 18.92
C ALA A 194 -3.37 14.49 19.53
N ARG A 195 -3.44 15.82 19.65
CA ARG A 195 -4.60 16.55 20.18
C ARG A 195 -5.68 16.81 19.15
N ASP A 196 -5.43 16.50 17.86
CA ASP A 196 -6.42 16.68 16.81
C ASP A 196 -7.60 15.72 17.03
N CYS A 197 -8.73 16.34 17.39
CA CYS A 197 -10.01 15.69 17.59
C CYS A 197 -11.02 16.39 16.69
N LEU A 198 -11.43 15.75 15.62
CA LEU A 198 -12.40 16.29 14.66
C LEU A 198 -13.76 16.71 15.27
N MET A 199 -14.03 16.28 16.49
CA MET A 199 -15.21 16.68 17.25
C MET A 199 -15.06 18.01 17.99
N ALA A 200 -13.85 18.54 18.14
CA ALA A 200 -13.65 19.86 18.69
C ALA A 200 -14.00 20.89 17.61
N THR A 201 -14.97 21.75 17.89
CA THR A 201 -15.38 22.86 17.03
C THR A 201 -14.19 23.77 16.74
N ALA A 202 -13.51 23.52 15.63
CA ALA A 202 -12.50 24.43 15.13
C ALA A 202 -13.19 25.72 14.64
N PRO A 203 -12.64 26.90 14.95
CA PRO A 203 -13.19 28.14 14.45
C PRO A 203 -13.21 28.14 12.92
N ALA A 204 -14.32 28.59 12.34
CA ALA A 204 -14.67 28.52 10.93
C ALA A 204 -13.80 29.34 9.95
N ASN A 205 -12.61 29.77 10.34
CA ASN A 205 -11.72 30.63 9.57
C ASN A 205 -10.36 29.99 9.29
N SER A 206 -10.35 28.76 8.74
CA SER A 206 -9.09 28.24 8.20
C SER A 206 -8.86 28.78 6.78
N THR A 207 -8.01 29.79 6.70
CA THR A 207 -7.53 30.42 5.46
C THR A 207 -6.51 29.53 4.69
N ASN A 208 -6.35 28.29 5.09
CA ASN A 208 -5.22 27.45 4.67
C ASN A 208 -5.56 26.39 3.58
N ARG A 209 -6.69 26.54 2.88
CA ARG A 209 -7.00 25.67 1.75
C ARG A 209 -6.28 26.14 0.49
N PRO A 210 -5.66 25.25 -0.31
CA PRO A 210 -5.14 25.61 -1.62
C PRO A 210 -6.24 26.21 -2.50
N SER A 211 -5.88 27.16 -3.37
CA SER A 211 -6.83 27.72 -4.32
C SER A 211 -7.43 26.62 -5.19
N GLN A 212 -8.69 26.76 -5.58
CA GLN A 212 -9.37 25.82 -6.45
C GLN A 212 -8.63 25.62 -7.79
N GLU A 213 -7.99 26.66 -8.28
CA GLU A 213 -7.15 26.62 -9.47
C GLU A 213 -5.97 25.65 -9.32
N LEU A 214 -5.26 25.67 -8.19
CA LEU A 214 -4.15 24.76 -7.92
C LEU A 214 -4.61 23.30 -7.79
N ILE A 215 -5.75 23.09 -7.14
CA ILE A 215 -6.36 21.78 -7.02
C ILE A 215 -6.71 21.22 -8.40
N TYR A 216 -7.35 22.00 -9.26
CA TYR A 216 -7.68 21.58 -10.63
C TYR A 216 -6.44 21.37 -11.49
N THR A 217 -5.40 22.19 -11.32
CA THR A 217 -4.13 21.99 -12.00
C THR A 217 -3.51 20.66 -11.62
N LEU A 218 -3.45 20.34 -10.33
CA LEU A 218 -2.92 19.07 -9.85
C LEU A 218 -3.74 17.88 -10.34
N LEU A 219 -5.06 17.96 -10.23
CA LEU A 219 -5.96 16.90 -10.73
C LEU A 219 -5.85 16.73 -12.24
N GLY A 220 -5.66 17.81 -12.99
CA GLY A 220 -5.42 17.78 -14.44
C GLY A 220 -4.12 17.04 -14.78
N ILE A 221 -3.03 17.33 -14.08
CA ILE A 221 -1.74 16.64 -14.25
C ILE A 221 -1.89 15.15 -13.94
N TYR A 222 -2.51 14.81 -12.81
CA TYR A 222 -2.69 13.42 -12.40
C TYR A 222 -3.62 12.64 -13.34
N THR A 223 -4.74 13.25 -13.76
CA THR A 223 -5.65 12.62 -14.72
C THR A 223 -4.96 12.43 -16.07
N GLY A 224 -4.19 13.41 -16.53
CA GLY A 224 -3.39 13.31 -17.76
C GLY A 224 -2.35 12.19 -17.67
N SER A 225 -1.66 12.05 -16.54
CA SER A 225 -0.72 10.94 -16.30
C SER A 225 -1.43 9.59 -16.34
N GLY A 226 -2.60 9.46 -15.71
CA GLY A 226 -3.42 8.24 -15.74
C GLY A 226 -3.91 7.88 -17.14
N VAL A 227 -4.40 8.85 -17.91
CA VAL A 227 -4.81 8.66 -19.31
C VAL A 227 -3.63 8.22 -20.17
N LEU A 228 -2.46 8.84 -19.99
CA LEU A 228 -1.24 8.45 -20.70
C LEU A 228 -0.83 7.02 -20.35
N ALA A 229 -0.98 6.60 -19.10
CA ALA A 229 -0.74 5.21 -18.67
C ALA A 229 -1.66 4.22 -19.40
N VAL A 230 -2.95 4.54 -19.50
CA VAL A 230 -3.94 3.73 -20.22
C VAL A 230 -3.58 3.62 -21.71
N LEU A 231 -3.28 4.74 -22.35
CA LEU A 231 -2.94 4.76 -23.78
C LEU A 231 -1.62 4.02 -24.05
N LEU A 232 -0.60 4.24 -23.25
CA LEU A 232 0.70 3.54 -23.37
C LEU A 232 0.50 2.03 -23.29
N THR A 233 -0.26 1.55 -22.32
CA THR A 233 -0.50 0.12 -22.11
C THR A 233 -1.41 -0.45 -23.19
N ALA A 234 -2.46 0.25 -23.59
CA ALA A 234 -3.38 -0.23 -24.61
C ALA A 234 -2.72 -0.36 -25.98
N VAL A 235 -1.84 0.60 -26.36
CA VAL A 235 -1.20 0.64 -27.68
C VAL A 235 0.03 -0.25 -27.73
N PHE A 236 0.95 -0.13 -26.76
CA PHE A 236 2.28 -0.71 -26.85
C PHE A 236 2.45 -2.06 -26.16
N LEU A 237 1.56 -2.41 -25.20
CA LEU A 237 1.64 -3.71 -24.55
C LEU A 237 1.14 -4.81 -25.47
N GLU A 238 1.94 -5.82 -25.69
CA GLU A 238 1.53 -6.97 -26.50
C GLU A 238 0.68 -7.95 -25.66
N PRO A 239 -0.40 -8.49 -26.24
CA PRO A 239 -1.17 -9.54 -25.56
C PRO A 239 -0.33 -10.81 -25.47
N VAL A 240 -0.20 -11.32 -24.25
CA VAL A 240 0.46 -12.61 -24.00
C VAL A 240 -0.63 -13.69 -24.02
N LYS A 241 -0.57 -14.58 -25.00
CA LYS A 241 -1.43 -15.76 -25.03
C LYS A 241 -0.83 -16.78 -24.06
N ASP A 242 -1.54 -17.14 -23.01
CA ASP A 242 -1.12 -18.21 -22.11
C ASP A 242 -1.05 -19.53 -22.88
N ALA A 243 0.16 -20.08 -23.01
CA ALA A 243 0.31 -21.46 -23.49
C ALA A 243 -0.32 -22.46 -22.50
N GLN A 244 -0.42 -22.10 -21.23
CA GLN A 244 -1.13 -22.87 -20.21
C GLN A 244 -2.65 -22.89 -20.42
N GLN A 245 -3.24 -21.86 -21.02
CA GLN A 245 -4.67 -21.88 -21.35
C GLN A 245 -5.03 -22.97 -22.38
N LYS A 246 -4.05 -23.46 -23.15
CA LYS A 246 -4.26 -24.60 -24.06
C LYS A 246 -4.12 -25.98 -23.37
N SER A 247 -3.34 -26.09 -22.30
CA SER A 247 -3.18 -27.33 -21.52
C SER A 247 -4.13 -27.43 -20.32
N GLU A 248 -4.64 -26.29 -19.83
CA GLU A 248 -5.64 -26.23 -18.76
C GLU A 248 -7.08 -26.20 -19.25
N GLY A 249 -7.30 -26.24 -20.56
CA GLY A 249 -8.64 -26.45 -21.13
C GLY A 249 -9.32 -27.74 -20.66
N GLU A 250 -8.58 -28.65 -20.04
CA GLU A 250 -9.10 -29.87 -19.40
C GLU A 250 -9.04 -29.87 -17.87
N LYS A 251 -8.26 -28.97 -17.24
CA LYS A 251 -8.34 -28.76 -15.79
C LYS A 251 -9.21 -27.54 -15.54
N LYS A 252 -10.50 -27.77 -15.27
CA LYS A 252 -11.40 -26.76 -14.72
C LYS A 252 -10.65 -25.97 -13.65
N ALA A 253 -10.56 -24.63 -13.83
CA ALA A 253 -10.11 -23.74 -12.76
C ALA A 253 -10.78 -24.19 -11.46
N PRO A 254 -10.05 -24.34 -10.35
CA PRO A 254 -10.66 -24.82 -9.12
C PRO A 254 -11.90 -23.96 -8.87
N PRO A 255 -13.08 -24.55 -8.64
CA PRO A 255 -14.28 -23.76 -8.50
C PRO A 255 -14.06 -22.73 -7.40
N PHE A 256 -14.56 -21.51 -7.59
CA PHE A 256 -14.48 -20.40 -6.64
C PHE A 256 -14.56 -20.85 -5.17
N TRP A 257 -15.49 -21.78 -4.89
CA TRP A 257 -15.67 -22.38 -3.59
C TRP A 257 -14.46 -23.20 -3.10
N SER A 258 -13.69 -23.83 -3.99
CA SER A 258 -12.50 -24.60 -3.57
C SER A 258 -11.35 -23.68 -3.19
N THR A 259 -11.16 -22.55 -3.87
CA THR A 259 -10.16 -21.54 -3.50
C THR A 259 -10.54 -20.87 -2.19
N LEU A 260 -11.80 -20.49 -2.04
CA LEU A 260 -12.32 -19.94 -0.80
C LEU A 260 -12.18 -20.95 0.36
N LEU A 261 -12.57 -22.21 0.13
CA LEU A 261 -12.42 -23.29 1.10
C LEU A 261 -10.96 -23.57 1.45
N SER A 262 -10.02 -23.46 0.50
CA SER A 262 -8.59 -23.66 0.79
C SER A 262 -8.05 -22.56 1.70
N THR A 263 -8.47 -21.31 1.50
CA THR A 263 -8.15 -20.18 2.37
C THR A 263 -8.73 -20.38 3.77
N PHE A 264 -9.99 -20.81 3.88
CA PHE A 264 -10.60 -21.13 5.18
C PHE A 264 -9.99 -22.36 5.85
N LYS A 265 -9.60 -23.39 5.08
CA LYS A 265 -8.88 -24.55 5.63
C LYS A 265 -7.52 -24.17 6.18
N LEU A 266 -6.81 -23.25 5.51
CA LEU A 266 -5.51 -22.76 5.98
C LEU A 266 -5.65 -21.97 7.29
N PHE A 267 -6.80 -21.36 7.55
CA PHE A 267 -7.11 -20.68 8.82
C PHE A 267 -7.16 -21.65 10.03
N ARG A 268 -7.21 -22.96 9.81
CA ARG A 268 -7.05 -23.96 10.88
C ARG A 268 -5.60 -24.05 11.39
N ASP A 269 -4.61 -23.60 10.60
CA ASP A 269 -3.24 -23.52 11.07
C ASP A 269 -3.11 -22.42 12.15
N LYS A 270 -2.70 -22.83 13.35
CA LYS A 270 -2.52 -21.92 14.48
C LYS A 270 -1.50 -20.81 14.19
N ARG A 271 -0.48 -21.13 13.38
CA ARG A 271 0.55 -20.16 12.99
C ARG A 271 -0.04 -19.04 12.13
N LEU A 272 -0.86 -19.38 11.14
CA LEU A 272 -1.50 -18.41 10.28
C LEU A 272 -2.43 -17.48 11.09
N ARG A 273 -3.23 -18.05 12.00
CA ARG A 273 -4.13 -17.26 12.86
C ARG A 273 -3.41 -16.23 13.74
N LEU A 274 -2.20 -16.53 14.16
CA LEU A 274 -1.37 -15.59 14.91
C LEU A 274 -0.72 -14.57 13.97
N LEU A 275 -0.21 -15.02 12.84
CA LEU A 275 0.54 -14.18 11.91
C LEU A 275 -0.31 -13.17 11.14
N VAL A 276 -1.64 -13.35 11.05
CA VAL A 276 -2.53 -12.37 10.40
C VAL A 276 -2.54 -11.00 11.08
N LEU A 277 -2.12 -10.92 12.33
CA LEU A 277 -1.96 -9.64 13.04
C LEU A 277 -0.84 -8.78 12.44
N LEU A 278 0.17 -9.36 11.80
CA LEU A 278 1.25 -8.61 11.15
C LEU A 278 0.74 -7.81 9.93
N PRO A 279 0.08 -8.42 8.92
CA PRO A 279 -0.49 -7.65 7.82
C PRO A 279 -1.61 -6.70 8.26
N LEU A 280 -2.40 -7.07 9.27
CA LEU A 280 -3.38 -6.17 9.86
C LEU A 280 -2.72 -4.90 10.39
N TYR A 281 -1.64 -5.03 11.17
CA TYR A 281 -0.86 -3.91 11.67
C TYR A 281 -0.25 -3.08 10.52
N SER A 282 0.27 -3.74 9.49
CA SER A 282 0.81 -3.06 8.29
C SER A 282 -0.26 -2.17 7.63
N GLY A 283 -1.51 -2.64 7.52
CA GLY A 283 -2.60 -1.82 7.03
C GLY A 283 -2.92 -0.61 7.92
N PHE A 284 -2.95 -0.80 9.23
CA PHE A 284 -3.20 0.28 10.20
C PHE A 284 -2.11 1.36 10.17
N GLU A 285 -0.83 0.98 10.17
CA GLU A 285 0.27 1.94 10.23
C GLU A 285 0.41 2.75 8.93
N GLN A 286 0.22 2.13 7.77
CA GLN A 286 0.22 2.82 6.48
C GLN A 286 -0.97 3.79 6.37
N ALA A 287 -2.15 3.38 6.82
CA ALA A 287 -3.33 4.23 6.85
C ALA A 287 -3.15 5.42 7.79
N PHE A 288 -2.52 5.22 8.95
CA PHE A 288 -2.18 6.31 9.87
C PHE A 288 -1.24 7.32 9.23
N LEU A 289 -0.18 6.86 8.58
CA LEU A 289 0.78 7.74 7.92
C LEU A 289 0.10 8.55 6.81
N ALA A 290 -0.57 7.89 5.88
CA ALA A 290 -1.19 8.53 4.72
C ALA A 290 -2.40 9.40 5.08
N GLY A 291 -3.12 9.08 6.13
CA GLY A 291 -4.34 9.77 6.54
C GLY A 291 -4.15 10.77 7.67
N ASP A 292 -3.59 10.34 8.77
CA ASP A 292 -3.55 11.13 10.01
C ASP A 292 -2.26 11.93 10.17
N TYR A 293 -1.09 11.34 9.89
CA TYR A 293 0.18 12.06 9.98
C TYR A 293 0.28 13.18 8.95
N THR A 294 -0.15 12.94 7.72
CA THR A 294 -0.16 13.96 6.67
C THR A 294 -1.12 15.11 6.98
N ARG A 295 -2.28 14.82 7.59
CA ARG A 295 -3.28 15.84 7.92
C ARG A 295 -2.98 16.55 9.24
N SER A 296 -2.89 15.77 10.33
CA SER A 296 -2.92 16.30 11.69
C SER A 296 -1.57 16.83 12.17
N TYR A 297 -0.47 16.33 11.61
CA TYR A 297 0.88 16.83 11.90
C TYR A 297 1.38 17.74 10.80
N THR A 298 1.51 17.24 9.58
CA THR A 298 2.17 17.97 8.49
C THR A 298 1.32 19.14 7.97
N THR A 299 0.11 18.88 7.51
CA THR A 299 -0.76 19.93 6.96
C THR A 299 -1.15 20.93 8.03
N CYS A 300 -1.46 20.46 9.24
CA CYS A 300 -1.88 21.31 10.35
C CYS A 300 -0.80 22.32 10.77
N ALA A 301 0.47 21.90 10.82
CA ALA A 301 1.58 22.72 11.31
C ALA A 301 2.36 23.43 10.19
N LEU A 302 2.50 22.82 9.02
CA LEU A 302 3.36 23.33 7.92
C LEU A 302 2.58 23.76 6.69
N GLY A 303 1.37 23.26 6.53
CA GLY A 303 0.57 23.43 5.31
C GLY A 303 0.66 22.22 4.37
N ILE A 304 -0.32 22.13 3.46
CA ILE A 304 -0.49 21.00 2.55
C ILE A 304 0.68 20.84 1.55
N GLN A 305 1.37 21.91 1.21
CA GLN A 305 2.52 21.88 0.30
C GLN A 305 3.68 21.03 0.81
N PHE A 306 3.80 20.84 2.14
CA PHE A 306 4.84 20.03 2.74
C PHE A 306 4.53 18.53 2.76
N VAL A 307 3.27 18.13 2.57
CA VAL A 307 2.86 16.72 2.57
C VAL A 307 3.68 15.90 1.57
N GLY A 308 3.81 16.40 0.35
CA GLY A 308 4.57 15.71 -0.68
C GLY A 308 6.05 15.55 -0.32
N TYR A 309 6.71 16.57 0.19
CA TYR A 309 8.13 16.49 0.58
C TYR A 309 8.36 15.50 1.72
N VAL A 310 7.49 15.49 2.72
CA VAL A 310 7.54 14.56 3.84
C VAL A 310 7.33 13.12 3.35
N MET A 311 6.39 12.89 2.45
CA MET A 311 6.12 11.58 1.89
C MET A 311 7.20 11.10 0.90
N ILE A 312 7.92 12.01 0.24
CA ILE A 312 9.13 11.64 -0.53
C ILE A 312 10.21 11.08 0.40
N CYS A 313 10.43 11.72 1.55
CA CYS A 313 11.38 11.23 2.55
C CYS A 313 11.00 9.82 3.02
N PHE A 314 9.73 9.59 3.34
CA PHE A 314 9.22 8.27 3.66
C PHE A 314 9.51 7.25 2.55
N ALA A 315 9.11 7.53 1.32
CA ALA A 315 9.25 6.62 0.18
C ALA A 315 10.72 6.30 -0.12
N ALA A 316 11.60 7.30 -0.09
CA ALA A 316 13.02 7.12 -0.34
C ALA A 316 13.70 6.24 0.73
N VAL A 317 13.44 6.51 2.00
CA VAL A 317 14.00 5.72 3.10
C VAL A 317 13.44 4.29 3.07
N ASN A 318 12.14 4.13 2.83
CA ASN A 318 11.50 2.81 2.69
C ASN A 318 12.17 2.00 1.57
N ALA A 319 12.33 2.57 0.39
CA ALA A 319 12.95 1.89 -0.75
C ALA A 319 14.39 1.46 -0.47
N LEU A 320 15.22 2.37 0.08
CA LEU A 320 16.60 2.09 0.45
C LEU A 320 16.71 0.99 1.52
N CYS A 321 15.90 1.10 2.57
CA CYS A 321 15.88 0.11 3.66
C CYS A 321 15.36 -1.24 3.19
N SER A 322 14.39 -1.29 2.29
CA SER A 322 13.86 -2.54 1.74
C SER A 322 14.95 -3.34 1.01
N VAL A 323 15.78 -2.68 0.21
CA VAL A 323 16.93 -3.30 -0.46
C VAL A 323 17.97 -3.76 0.56
N LEU A 324 18.26 -2.91 1.55
CA LEU A 324 19.23 -3.22 2.59
C LEU A 324 18.79 -4.44 3.43
N TYR A 325 17.53 -4.48 3.86
CA TYR A 325 17.00 -5.56 4.70
C TYR A 325 16.91 -6.89 3.94
N GLY A 326 16.64 -6.87 2.64
CA GLY A 326 16.69 -8.06 1.81
C GLY A 326 18.07 -8.74 1.83
N LYS A 327 19.16 -7.95 1.90
CA LYS A 327 20.53 -8.45 2.04
C LYS A 327 20.87 -8.77 3.49
N LEU A 328 20.54 -7.88 4.41
CA LEU A 328 20.91 -7.95 5.83
C LEU A 328 20.26 -9.14 6.55
N SER A 329 19.05 -9.52 6.14
CA SER A 329 18.30 -10.65 6.74
C SER A 329 19.07 -11.97 6.72
N LYS A 330 19.99 -12.14 5.75
CA LYS A 330 20.85 -13.32 5.66
C LYS A 330 21.91 -13.38 6.76
N PHE A 331 22.33 -12.22 7.29
CA PHE A 331 23.40 -12.12 8.30
C PHE A 331 22.85 -11.95 9.71
N THR A 332 21.85 -11.10 9.91
CA THR A 332 21.30 -10.78 11.24
C THR A 332 20.11 -11.65 11.63
N GLY A 333 19.51 -12.34 10.65
CA GLY A 333 18.28 -13.07 10.86
C GLY A 333 17.03 -12.16 10.86
N ARG A 334 15.88 -12.75 10.59
CA ARG A 334 14.59 -12.03 10.50
C ARG A 334 14.13 -11.47 11.84
N THR A 335 14.38 -12.18 12.94
CA THR A 335 13.93 -11.76 14.29
C THR A 335 14.53 -10.42 14.71
N ALA A 336 15.81 -10.18 14.40
CA ALA A 336 16.46 -8.90 14.69
C ALA A 336 15.84 -7.74 13.90
N LEU A 337 15.46 -8.00 12.64
CA LEU A 337 14.77 -6.99 11.79
C LEU A 337 13.36 -6.69 12.29
N PHE A 338 12.59 -7.71 12.68
CA PHE A 338 11.28 -7.49 13.31
C PHE A 338 11.38 -6.70 14.61
N ALA A 339 12.38 -6.99 15.44
CA ALA A 339 12.65 -6.23 16.66
C ALA A 339 13.02 -4.77 16.34
N LEU A 340 13.85 -4.52 15.32
CA LEU A 340 14.20 -3.18 14.87
C LEU A 340 12.97 -2.40 14.42
N GLY A 341 12.11 -2.98 13.58
CA GLY A 341 10.88 -2.36 13.11
C GLY A 341 9.91 -2.04 14.25
N ALA A 342 9.72 -2.99 15.18
CA ALA A 342 8.85 -2.82 16.34
C ALA A 342 9.35 -1.72 17.30
N VAL A 343 10.63 -1.70 17.62
CA VAL A 343 11.23 -0.66 18.50
C VAL A 343 11.15 0.71 17.83
N THR A 344 11.41 0.79 16.53
CA THR A 344 11.31 2.06 15.78
C THR A 344 9.88 2.59 15.78
N HIS A 345 8.88 1.77 15.44
CA HIS A 345 7.48 2.21 15.47
C HIS A 345 7.00 2.53 16.88
N LEU A 346 7.36 1.73 17.89
CA LEU A 346 7.03 2.01 19.28
C LEU A 346 7.57 3.37 19.70
N SER A 347 8.85 3.66 19.41
CA SER A 347 9.49 4.94 19.72
C SER A 347 8.81 6.11 19.00
N CYS A 348 8.48 5.93 17.71
CA CYS A 348 7.76 6.95 16.93
C CYS A 348 6.36 7.20 17.48
N ILE A 349 5.60 6.16 17.81
CA ILE A 349 4.24 6.29 18.36
C ILE A 349 4.27 7.05 19.69
N ILE A 350 5.17 6.69 20.61
CA ILE A 350 5.33 7.39 21.89
C ILE A 350 5.75 8.85 21.67
N ALA A 351 6.70 9.09 20.78
CA ALA A 351 7.16 10.43 20.48
C ALA A 351 6.05 11.29 19.84
N LEU A 352 5.24 10.73 18.92
CA LEU A 352 4.11 11.43 18.32
C LEU A 352 2.99 11.73 19.32
N LEU A 353 2.79 10.91 20.34
CA LEU A 353 1.84 11.19 21.43
C LEU A 353 2.26 12.40 22.27
N LEU A 354 3.57 12.59 22.44
CA LEU A 354 4.13 13.63 23.31
C LEU A 354 4.48 14.90 22.55
N TRP A 355 4.77 14.79 21.26
CA TRP A 355 5.24 15.90 20.44
C TRP A 355 4.10 16.86 20.09
N LYS A 356 4.41 18.14 20.24
CA LYS A 356 3.57 19.25 19.78
C LYS A 356 4.18 19.79 18.49
N PRO A 357 3.57 19.50 17.32
CA PRO A 357 4.15 19.94 16.06
C PRO A 357 4.16 21.46 15.95
N HIS A 358 5.31 22.01 15.57
CA HIS A 358 5.50 23.45 15.39
C HIS A 358 6.32 23.71 14.11
N PRO A 359 6.02 24.76 13.32
CA PRO A 359 6.73 25.08 12.07
C PRO A 359 8.23 25.28 12.23
N SER A 360 8.69 25.76 13.40
CA SER A 360 10.12 25.92 13.70
C SER A 360 10.91 24.61 13.79
N GLN A 361 10.22 23.49 13.94
CA GLN A 361 10.80 22.16 14.08
C GLN A 361 10.71 21.36 12.78
N LEU A 362 10.88 21.99 11.64
CA LEU A 362 10.78 21.38 10.31
C LEU A 362 11.56 20.06 10.16
N PRO A 363 12.81 19.91 10.65
CA PRO A 363 13.55 18.65 10.51
C PRO A 363 12.86 17.47 11.17
N LEU A 364 12.10 17.63 12.26
CA LEU A 364 11.44 16.55 12.97
C LEU A 364 10.35 15.88 12.12
N PHE A 365 9.65 16.62 11.27
CA PHE A 365 8.65 16.05 10.35
C PHE A 365 9.28 15.05 9.39
N PHE A 366 10.48 15.36 8.89
CA PHE A 366 11.24 14.47 8.01
C PHE A 366 11.86 13.29 8.78
N VAL A 367 12.33 13.50 10.01
CA VAL A 367 12.87 12.44 10.85
C VAL A 367 11.79 11.39 11.16
N PHE A 368 10.60 11.80 11.59
CA PHE A 368 9.49 10.88 11.84
C PHE A 368 9.08 10.12 10.57
N SER A 369 8.96 10.81 9.47
CA SER A 369 8.63 10.23 8.18
C SER A 369 9.69 9.21 7.73
N GLY A 370 10.97 9.54 7.85
CA GLY A 370 12.09 8.65 7.54
C GLY A 370 12.14 7.41 8.43
N LEU A 371 12.00 7.58 9.75
CA LEU A 371 11.96 6.47 10.71
C LEU A 371 10.76 5.56 10.46
N TRP A 372 9.60 6.15 10.13
CA TRP A 372 8.41 5.37 9.77
C TRP A 372 8.64 4.54 8.51
N GLY A 373 9.28 5.13 7.49
CA GLY A 373 9.68 4.42 6.27
C GLY A 373 10.69 3.30 6.52
N MET A 374 11.64 3.50 7.43
CA MET A 374 12.59 2.47 7.85
C MET A 374 11.88 1.27 8.51
N ALA A 375 10.90 1.52 9.37
CA ALA A 375 10.13 0.45 10.02
C ALA A 375 9.14 -0.22 9.04
N ASP A 376 8.44 0.55 8.18
CA ASP A 376 7.55 -0.02 7.16
C ASP A 376 8.31 -0.94 6.20
N ALA A 377 9.55 -0.62 5.84
CA ALA A 377 10.39 -1.49 5.03
C ALA A 377 10.60 -2.88 5.68
N VAL A 378 10.69 -2.97 7.01
CA VAL A 378 10.73 -4.25 7.72
C VAL A 378 9.43 -5.02 7.50
N TRP A 379 8.30 -4.39 7.72
CA TRP A 379 6.98 -5.05 7.56
C TRP A 379 6.79 -5.54 6.15
N GLN A 380 7.07 -4.72 5.15
CA GLN A 380 6.89 -5.10 3.75
C GLN A 380 7.82 -6.24 3.32
N THR A 381 9.08 -6.22 3.71
CA THR A 381 10.05 -7.24 3.27
C THR A 381 9.98 -8.52 4.10
N GLN A 382 9.97 -8.39 5.42
CA GLN A 382 10.06 -9.55 6.30
C GLN A 382 8.74 -10.31 6.46
N ASN A 383 7.59 -9.62 6.43
CA ASN A 383 6.30 -10.31 6.42
C ASN A 383 6.14 -11.19 5.18
N ASN A 384 6.45 -10.66 4.00
CA ASN A 384 6.36 -11.43 2.76
C ASN A 384 7.32 -12.64 2.77
N ALA A 385 8.56 -12.45 3.24
CA ALA A 385 9.53 -13.53 3.39
C ALA A 385 9.04 -14.60 4.39
N LEU A 386 8.49 -14.18 5.53
CA LEU A 386 7.98 -15.07 6.57
C LEU A 386 6.82 -15.94 6.06
N PHE A 387 5.84 -15.33 5.41
CA PHE A 387 4.69 -16.05 4.82
C PHE A 387 5.15 -17.02 3.72
N GLY A 388 6.10 -16.60 2.88
CA GLY A 388 6.66 -17.44 1.82
C GLY A 388 7.39 -18.68 2.33
N VAL A 389 8.11 -18.57 3.45
CA VAL A 389 8.85 -19.67 4.07
C VAL A 389 7.94 -20.60 4.86
N LEU A 390 7.05 -20.07 5.72
CA LEU A 390 6.24 -20.88 6.62
C LEU A 390 5.11 -21.64 5.91
N PHE A 391 4.62 -21.12 4.79
CA PHE A 391 3.49 -21.68 4.04
C PHE A 391 3.88 -22.12 2.62
N GLU A 392 5.06 -22.71 2.48
CA GLU A 392 5.61 -23.09 1.17
C GLU A 392 4.67 -23.95 0.33
N LYS A 393 3.96 -24.90 0.96
CA LYS A 393 3.00 -25.81 0.28
C LYS A 393 1.69 -25.11 -0.13
N ASN A 394 1.34 -23.98 0.47
CA ASN A 394 0.08 -23.26 0.27
C ASN A 394 0.32 -21.76 0.11
N LYS A 395 1.37 -21.37 -0.61
CA LYS A 395 1.79 -19.95 -0.75
C LYS A 395 0.66 -19.05 -1.21
N GLU A 396 -0.09 -19.45 -2.22
CA GLU A 396 -1.18 -18.64 -2.81
C GLU A 396 -2.26 -18.31 -1.78
N ALA A 397 -2.74 -19.30 -1.04
CA ALA A 397 -3.74 -19.11 0.01
C ALA A 397 -3.20 -18.25 1.17
N ALA A 398 -1.92 -18.41 1.53
CA ALA A 398 -1.28 -17.64 2.57
C ALA A 398 -1.13 -16.16 2.17
N PHE A 399 -0.68 -15.87 0.95
CA PHE A 399 -0.58 -14.50 0.45
C PHE A 399 -1.95 -13.86 0.20
N ALA A 400 -2.95 -14.62 -0.24
CA ALA A 400 -4.33 -14.12 -0.33
C ALA A 400 -4.85 -13.70 1.06
N THR A 401 -4.60 -14.52 2.08
CA THR A 401 -4.93 -14.20 3.48
C THR A 401 -4.17 -12.96 3.97
N TYR A 402 -2.88 -12.86 3.64
CA TYR A 402 -2.07 -11.68 3.95
C TYR A 402 -2.70 -10.39 3.42
N ARG A 403 -3.02 -10.37 2.13
CA ARG A 403 -3.63 -9.20 1.48
C ARG A 403 -5.02 -8.88 2.00
N LEU A 404 -5.79 -9.90 2.34
CA LEU A 404 -7.11 -9.73 2.95
C LEU A 404 -7.02 -8.98 4.29
N TRP A 405 -6.12 -9.39 5.17
CA TRP A 405 -5.96 -8.77 6.49
C TRP A 405 -5.29 -7.41 6.43
N GLU A 406 -4.35 -7.19 5.52
CA GLU A 406 -3.79 -5.87 5.25
C GLU A 406 -4.88 -4.89 4.78
N ALA A 407 -5.71 -5.30 3.81
CA ALA A 407 -6.83 -4.49 3.33
C ALA A 407 -7.87 -4.22 4.43
N LEU A 408 -8.14 -5.20 5.29
CA LEU A 408 -9.01 -5.01 6.45
C LEU A 408 -8.44 -3.95 7.40
N GLY A 409 -7.13 -3.95 7.64
CA GLY A 409 -6.44 -2.91 8.40
C GLY A 409 -6.67 -1.51 7.83
N PHE A 410 -6.52 -1.34 6.52
CA PHE A 410 -6.83 -0.09 5.84
C PHE A 410 -8.30 0.33 5.98
N VAL A 411 -9.23 -0.60 5.76
CA VAL A 411 -10.68 -0.33 5.87
C VAL A 411 -11.03 0.20 7.25
N VAL A 412 -10.57 -0.48 8.29
CA VAL A 412 -10.87 -0.10 9.68
C VAL A 412 -10.20 1.21 10.04
N ALA A 413 -8.91 1.38 9.70
CA ALA A 413 -8.14 2.57 10.04
C ALA A 413 -8.68 3.84 9.37
N PHE A 414 -9.01 3.78 8.08
CA PHE A 414 -9.66 4.91 7.40
C PHE A 414 -11.12 5.08 7.83
N GLY A 415 -11.82 3.99 8.12
CA GLY A 415 -13.22 4.02 8.56
C GLY A 415 -13.43 4.75 9.87
N TYR A 416 -12.58 4.56 10.86
CA TYR A 416 -12.68 5.29 12.13
C TYR A 416 -12.00 6.68 12.12
N SER A 417 -11.29 7.01 11.05
CA SER A 417 -10.43 8.22 11.02
C SER A 417 -11.19 9.51 11.29
N THR A 418 -12.48 9.57 10.95
CA THR A 418 -13.36 10.72 11.20
C THR A 418 -14.00 10.75 12.58
N PHE A 419 -13.96 9.64 13.31
CA PHE A 419 -14.70 9.50 14.58
C PHE A 419 -13.80 9.54 15.81
N LEU A 420 -12.51 9.26 15.65
CA LEU A 420 -11.57 9.15 16.76
C LEU A 420 -10.53 10.26 16.74
N CYS A 421 -10.15 10.72 17.93
CA CYS A 421 -8.99 11.58 18.09
C CYS A 421 -7.69 10.88 17.67
N VAL A 422 -6.71 11.63 17.19
CA VAL A 422 -5.41 11.07 16.76
C VAL A 422 -4.71 10.36 17.91
N SER A 423 -4.80 10.85 19.14
CA SER A 423 -4.26 10.16 20.33
C SER A 423 -4.83 8.76 20.50
N VAL A 424 -6.15 8.59 20.34
CA VAL A 424 -6.82 7.28 20.44
C VAL A 424 -6.32 6.34 19.34
N LYS A 425 -6.14 6.84 18.10
CA LYS A 425 -5.59 6.07 16.98
C LYS A 425 -4.16 5.61 17.24
N LEU A 426 -3.33 6.45 17.84
CA LEU A 426 -1.97 6.08 18.26
C LEU A 426 -1.98 5.00 19.35
N TYR A 427 -2.91 5.05 20.31
CA TYR A 427 -3.08 3.97 21.29
C TYR A 427 -3.55 2.67 20.63
N ILE A 428 -4.42 2.73 19.64
CA ILE A 428 -4.85 1.56 18.86
C ILE A 428 -3.66 0.96 18.13
N LEU A 429 -2.83 1.78 17.46
CA LEU A 429 -1.59 1.33 16.82
C LEU A 429 -0.66 0.64 17.80
N LEU A 430 -0.46 1.22 18.97
CA LEU A 430 0.37 0.64 20.02
C LEU A 430 -0.14 -0.72 20.49
N ALA A 431 -1.44 -0.85 20.69
CA ALA A 431 -2.07 -2.10 21.09
C ALA A 431 -1.94 -3.19 20.01
N ILE A 432 -2.21 -2.86 18.74
CA ILE A 432 -2.10 -3.82 17.63
C ILE A 432 -0.64 -4.20 17.39
N LEU A 433 0.31 -3.27 17.48
CA LEU A 433 1.74 -3.56 17.38
C LEU A 433 2.18 -4.56 18.47
N SER A 434 1.77 -4.32 19.70
CA SER A 434 2.10 -5.19 20.84
C SER A 434 1.54 -6.59 20.66
N LEU A 435 0.28 -6.70 20.22
CA LEU A 435 -0.37 -7.99 19.93
C LEU A 435 0.29 -8.71 18.74
N ALA A 436 0.62 -7.98 17.68
CA ALA A 436 1.29 -8.55 16.51
C ALA A 436 2.68 -9.09 16.87
N MET A 437 3.46 -8.36 17.66
CA MET A 437 4.78 -8.81 18.11
C MET A 437 4.71 -9.97 19.08
N ALA A 438 3.73 -10.00 19.99
CA ALA A 438 3.51 -11.15 20.87
C ALA A 438 3.13 -12.41 20.06
N ALA A 439 2.26 -12.26 19.07
CA ALA A 439 1.86 -13.34 18.17
C ALA A 439 3.05 -13.84 17.33
N TYR A 440 3.85 -12.93 16.77
CA TYR A 440 5.07 -13.27 16.04
C TYR A 440 6.08 -14.03 16.92
N GLY A 441 6.36 -13.53 18.13
CA GLY A 441 7.24 -14.19 19.09
C GLY A 441 6.76 -15.58 19.47
N THR A 442 5.45 -15.77 19.61
CA THR A 442 4.84 -17.08 19.86
C THR A 442 5.07 -18.04 18.69
N VAL A 443 4.93 -17.58 17.45
CA VAL A 443 5.19 -18.41 16.26
C VAL A 443 6.67 -18.78 16.16
N GLU A 444 7.59 -17.84 16.39
CA GLU A 444 9.03 -18.13 16.39
C GLU A 444 9.40 -19.15 17.48
N TYR A 445 8.82 -19.02 18.68
CA TYR A 445 9.01 -20.00 19.74
C TYR A 445 8.50 -21.40 19.36
N LEU A 446 7.33 -21.49 18.73
CA LEU A 446 6.76 -22.75 18.28
C LEU A 446 7.61 -23.41 17.18
N GLU A 447 8.15 -22.64 16.24
CA GLU A 447 9.04 -23.15 15.18
C GLU A 447 10.39 -23.60 15.76
N ALA A 448 10.98 -22.82 16.68
CA ALA A 448 12.22 -23.19 17.38
C ALA A 448 12.04 -24.49 18.18
N ARG A 449 10.89 -24.66 18.85
CA ARG A 449 10.57 -25.88 19.61
C ARG A 449 10.36 -27.10 18.70
N LYS A 450 9.81 -26.91 17.49
CA LYS A 450 9.71 -27.99 16.49
C LYS A 450 11.09 -28.42 16.01
N ALA A 451 11.97 -27.46 15.72
CA ALA A 451 13.33 -27.73 15.27
C ALA A 451 14.18 -28.42 16.34
N ALA A 452 13.91 -28.17 17.63
CA ALA A 452 14.60 -28.78 18.76
C ALA A 452 14.10 -30.18 19.16
N ARG A 453 12.95 -30.65 18.59
CA ARG A 453 12.47 -32.02 18.87
C ARG A 453 13.40 -33.04 18.25
N PRO A 454 13.85 -34.09 19.01
CA PRO A 454 14.62 -35.16 18.46
C PRO A 454 13.83 -35.84 17.35
N LEU A 455 14.48 -36.09 16.21
CA LEU A 455 13.92 -36.91 15.12
C LEU A 455 13.67 -38.33 15.63
N ALA A 456 12.50 -38.88 15.31
CA ALA A 456 12.27 -40.31 15.50
C ALA A 456 13.33 -41.11 14.71
N PRO A 457 13.85 -42.21 15.25
CA PRO A 457 14.89 -42.97 14.58
C PRO A 457 14.38 -43.45 13.22
N GLY A 458 15.02 -42.96 12.13
CA GLY A 458 14.73 -43.36 10.74
C GLY A 458 14.29 -42.24 9.78
N GLN A 459 14.16 -41.00 10.21
CA GLN A 459 13.87 -39.87 9.28
C GLN A 459 15.13 -39.04 8.94
N PRO A 460 15.48 -38.84 7.65
CA PRO A 460 16.62 -38.02 7.27
C PRO A 460 16.41 -36.55 7.68
N ARG A 461 17.47 -35.92 8.13
CA ARG A 461 17.48 -34.48 8.46
C ARG A 461 17.24 -33.66 7.19
N LEU A 462 16.26 -32.82 7.19
CA LEU A 462 15.94 -31.88 6.09
C LEU A 462 17.14 -30.99 5.69
N ARG A 463 18.11 -30.77 6.57
CA ARG A 463 19.34 -30.02 6.29
C ARG A 463 20.30 -30.74 5.34
N GLU A 464 20.33 -32.07 5.33
CA GLU A 464 21.19 -32.84 4.41
C GLU A 464 20.66 -32.85 2.99
N ALA A 465 19.35 -32.67 2.80
CA ALA A 465 18.74 -32.57 1.47
C ALA A 465 19.02 -31.20 0.81
N GLU A 466 19.15 -30.11 1.57
CA GLU A 466 19.51 -28.77 1.05
C GLU A 466 20.99 -28.68 0.67
N GLU A 467 21.89 -29.30 1.44
CA GLU A 467 23.32 -29.33 1.11
C GLU A 467 23.65 -30.21 -0.10
N THR A 468 22.83 -31.24 -0.37
CA THR A 468 23.01 -32.11 -1.53
C THR A 468 22.49 -31.45 -2.83
N GLN A 469 21.48 -30.58 -2.75
CA GLN A 469 21.00 -29.78 -3.89
C GLN A 469 21.90 -28.58 -4.22
N THR A 470 22.74 -28.14 -3.30
CA THR A 470 23.69 -27.04 -3.54
C THR A 470 25.02 -27.54 -4.14
N LYS A 471 25.23 -28.86 -4.18
CA LYS A 471 26.43 -29.49 -4.73
C LYS A 471 26.21 -30.24 -6.05
N MET A 472 25.00 -30.19 -6.61
CA MET A 472 24.70 -30.59 -7.99
C MET A 472 24.33 -29.37 -8.80
#